data_77eb155b0286f16bd50f91632a6abe63
#
_entry.id   77eb155b0286f16bd50f91632a6abe63
#
_cell.length_a   1.000
_cell.length_b   1.000
_cell.length_c   1.000
_cell.angle_alpha   90.00
_cell.angle_beta   90.00
_cell.angle_gamma   90.00
#
_symmetry.space_group_name_H-M   'P 1'
#
loop_
_entity.id
_entity.type
_entity.pdbx_description
1 polymer ?
#
loop_
_entity_poly.entity_id
_entity_poly.type
_entity_poly.pdbx_seq_one_letter_code
_entity_poly.pdbx_strand_id
1 'polypeptide(L)'
;IDIPLSLRVPPQGRYNHGIYTCYECGFEPPYYNVVPCMLGLAETSAGTMVVWECPRCGQKWMFHYRAQNSREAHDYAAQLLAYRNGDPDWRMTLNPDWIAAQRQKSNPKT
;
A
#
# COMPACT_ATOMS: atom_id res chain seq x y z
N ILE A 1 6.15 -8.41 -9.07
CA ILE A 1 5.10 -8.77 -8.11
C ILE A 1 3.79 -8.94 -8.84
N ASP A 2 3.05 -9.99 -8.47
CA ASP A 2 1.76 -10.24 -9.08
C ASP A 2 0.68 -9.47 -8.35
N ILE A 3 0.00 -8.60 -9.08
CA ILE A 3 -1.08 -7.80 -8.52
C ILE A 3 -2.40 -8.46 -8.93
N PRO A 4 -3.27 -8.82 -7.97
CA PRO A 4 -4.60 -9.31 -8.33
C PRO A 4 -5.31 -8.33 -9.23
N LEU A 5 -6.00 -8.84 -10.25
CA LEU A 5 -6.69 -7.98 -11.21
C LEU A 5 -7.69 -7.05 -10.53
N SER A 6 -8.32 -7.51 -9.45
CA SER A 6 -9.30 -6.71 -8.73
C SER A 6 -8.69 -5.48 -8.05
N LEU A 7 -7.37 -5.46 -7.86
CA LEU A 7 -6.68 -4.32 -7.25
C LEU A 7 -5.95 -3.46 -8.28
N ARG A 8 -5.88 -3.90 -9.52
CA ARG A 8 -5.12 -3.19 -10.54
C ARG A 8 -5.90 -1.99 -11.06
N VAL A 9 -5.24 -0.84 -11.08
CA VAL A 9 -5.82 0.39 -11.62
C VAL A 9 -4.81 1.04 -12.56
N PRO A 10 -5.27 1.91 -13.48
CA PRO A 10 -4.32 2.64 -14.31
C PRO A 10 -3.55 3.65 -13.47
N PRO A 11 -2.31 3.99 -13.88
CA PRO A 11 -1.58 5.07 -13.22
C PRO A 11 -2.37 6.36 -13.33
N GLN A 12 -2.50 7.07 -12.21
CA GLN A 12 -3.23 8.34 -12.18
C GLN A 12 -2.83 9.14 -10.96
N GLY A 13 -2.95 10.45 -11.07
CA GLY A 13 -2.57 11.33 -9.99
C GLY A 13 -1.12 11.70 -10.05
N ARG A 14 -0.65 12.41 -9.02
CA ARG A 14 0.71 12.89 -8.93
C ARG A 14 1.53 12.00 -8.01
N TYR A 15 2.84 12.02 -8.20
CA TYR A 15 3.72 11.32 -7.30
C TYR A 15 3.78 12.07 -5.97
N ASN A 16 3.61 11.32 -4.87
CA ASN A 16 3.57 11.89 -3.54
C ASN A 16 4.77 11.36 -2.73
N HIS A 17 5.76 12.22 -2.53
CA HIS A 17 6.95 11.86 -1.75
C HIS A 17 6.62 11.67 -0.28
N GLY A 18 5.64 12.39 0.22
CA GLY A 18 5.26 12.35 1.62
C GLY A 18 4.44 11.16 2.03
N ILE A 19 3.99 10.39 1.07
CA ILE A 19 3.28 9.13 1.26
C ILE A 19 1.91 9.28 1.90
N TYR A 20 1.81 9.90 3.06
CA TYR A 20 0.57 9.94 3.80
C TYR A 20 -0.14 11.28 3.77
N THR A 21 0.55 12.35 3.37
CA THR A 21 -0.03 13.68 3.44
C THR A 21 -0.48 14.13 2.07
N CYS A 22 -1.74 14.57 1.98
CA CYS A 22 -2.22 15.20 0.76
C CYS A 22 -1.61 16.60 0.65
N TYR A 23 -0.80 16.83 -0.36
CA TYR A 23 -0.14 18.13 -0.52
C TYR A 23 -1.11 19.25 -0.91
N GLU A 24 -2.29 18.90 -1.41
CA GLU A 24 -3.27 19.93 -1.79
C GLU A 24 -4.01 20.49 -0.58
N CYS A 25 -4.36 19.66 0.39
CA CYS A 25 -5.19 20.11 1.51
C CYS A 25 -4.64 19.77 2.88
N GLY A 26 -3.51 19.07 2.95
CA GLY A 26 -2.88 18.73 4.22
C GLY A 26 -3.52 17.56 4.97
N PHE A 27 -4.47 16.88 4.37
CA PHE A 27 -5.10 15.74 5.03
C PHE A 27 -4.09 14.62 5.28
N GLU A 28 -4.15 14.03 6.47
CA GLU A 28 -3.37 12.84 6.81
C GLU A 28 -4.33 11.76 7.28
N PRO A 29 -4.25 10.53 6.72
CA PRO A 29 -5.10 9.43 7.20
C PRO A 29 -4.81 9.14 8.67
N PRO A 30 -5.86 8.84 9.47
CA PRO A 30 -5.67 8.51 10.87
C PRO A 30 -4.67 7.35 11.03
N TYR A 31 -3.75 7.50 11.97
CA TYR A 31 -2.71 6.50 12.26
C TYR A 31 -1.87 6.17 11.04
N TYR A 32 -1.77 7.12 10.09
CA TYR A 32 -1.02 6.93 8.84
C TYR A 32 -1.50 5.73 8.04
N ASN A 33 -2.77 5.39 8.16
CA ASN A 33 -3.31 4.22 7.52
C ASN A 33 -3.98 4.61 6.21
N VAL A 34 -3.26 4.42 5.11
CA VAL A 34 -3.72 4.84 3.80
C VAL A 34 -4.67 3.83 3.14
N VAL A 35 -4.72 2.59 3.63
CA VAL A 35 -5.46 1.52 2.96
C VAL A 35 -6.93 1.88 2.69
N PRO A 36 -7.68 2.46 3.62
CA PRO A 36 -9.06 2.83 3.31
C PRO A 36 -9.20 3.88 2.20
N CYS A 37 -8.13 4.60 1.90
CA CYS A 37 -8.14 5.62 0.86
C CYS A 37 -7.58 5.11 -0.47
N MET A 38 -7.10 3.87 -0.53
CA MET A 38 -6.46 3.35 -1.73
C MET A 38 -7.49 3.03 -2.79
N LEU A 39 -7.16 3.41 -4.03
CA LEU A 39 -7.93 3.00 -5.20
C LEU A 39 -7.43 1.66 -5.73
N GLY A 40 -6.14 1.38 -5.59
CA GLY A 40 -5.55 0.16 -6.06
C GLY A 40 -4.06 0.32 -6.31
N LEU A 41 -3.52 -0.56 -7.14
CA LEU A 41 -2.11 -0.60 -7.46
C LEU A 41 -1.94 -0.44 -8.97
N ALA A 42 -0.95 0.35 -9.38
CA ALA A 42 -0.68 0.61 -10.78
C ALA A 42 0.75 0.19 -11.12
N GLU A 43 0.90 -0.42 -12.29
CA GLU A 43 2.23 -0.72 -12.81
C GLU A 43 2.69 0.45 -13.66
N THR A 44 3.88 0.96 -13.38
CA THR A 44 4.47 2.06 -14.14
C THR A 44 5.89 1.71 -14.53
N SER A 45 6.50 2.54 -15.37
CA SER A 45 7.90 2.38 -15.74
C SER A 45 8.83 2.51 -14.53
N ALA A 46 8.37 3.17 -13.47
CA ALA A 46 9.12 3.33 -12.23
C ALA A 46 8.84 2.22 -11.22
N GLY A 47 8.01 1.24 -11.57
CA GLY A 47 7.65 0.13 -10.70
C GLY A 47 6.19 0.16 -10.29
N THR A 48 5.87 -0.65 -9.29
CA THR A 48 4.50 -0.73 -8.77
C THR A 48 4.23 0.46 -7.85
N MET A 49 3.11 1.14 -8.11
CA MET A 49 2.72 2.30 -7.34
C MET A 49 1.37 2.05 -6.65
N VAL A 50 1.25 2.53 -5.43
CA VAL A 50 -0.04 2.59 -4.75
C VAL A 50 -0.74 3.86 -5.20
N VAL A 51 -1.99 3.72 -5.64
CA VAL A 51 -2.81 4.86 -6.04
C VAL A 51 -3.85 5.09 -4.94
N TRP A 52 -3.90 6.29 -4.40
CA TRP A 52 -4.87 6.63 -3.37
C TRP A 52 -5.51 7.99 -3.66
N GLU A 53 -6.66 8.19 -3.09
CA GLU A 53 -7.41 9.42 -3.28
C GLU A 53 -7.68 10.07 -1.94
N CYS A 54 -7.39 11.36 -1.83
CA CYS A 54 -7.68 12.10 -0.61
C CYS A 54 -9.19 12.19 -0.42
N PRO A 55 -9.72 11.68 0.70
CA PRO A 55 -11.17 11.73 0.93
C PRO A 55 -11.69 13.13 1.20
N ARG A 56 -10.79 14.08 1.49
CA ARG A 56 -11.21 15.43 1.80
C ARG A 56 -11.29 16.32 0.57
N CYS A 57 -10.32 16.24 -0.35
CA CYS A 57 -10.29 17.12 -1.50
C CYS A 57 -10.39 16.40 -2.84
N GLY A 58 -10.29 15.08 -2.86
CA GLY A 58 -10.41 14.32 -4.10
C GLY A 58 -9.15 14.23 -4.94
N GLN A 59 -8.04 14.84 -4.50
CA GLN A 59 -6.79 14.75 -5.25
C GLN A 59 -6.28 13.31 -5.22
N LYS A 60 -5.84 12.83 -6.38
CA LYS A 60 -5.26 11.49 -6.48
C LYS A 60 -3.74 11.58 -6.41
N TRP A 61 -3.16 10.59 -5.74
CA TRP A 61 -1.71 10.52 -5.51
C TRP A 61 -1.20 9.11 -5.75
N MET A 62 0.08 9.01 -6.09
CA MET A 62 0.77 7.73 -6.20
C MET A 62 2.04 7.75 -5.38
N PHE A 63 2.35 6.63 -4.72
CA PHE A 63 3.64 6.47 -4.10
C PHE A 63 4.14 5.04 -4.35
N HIS A 64 5.44 4.83 -4.18
CA HIS A 64 6.01 3.52 -4.44
C HIS A 64 5.43 2.48 -3.50
N TYR A 65 5.10 1.33 -4.06
CA TYR A 65 4.51 0.24 -3.30
C TYR A 65 5.34 -0.13 -2.08
N ARG A 66 6.66 -0.07 -2.21
CA ARG A 66 7.56 -0.43 -1.13
C ARG A 66 8.34 0.76 -0.57
N ALA A 67 7.80 1.96 -0.72
CA ALA A 67 8.46 3.16 -0.21
C ALA A 67 8.46 3.23 1.31
N GLN A 68 7.56 2.47 1.92
CA GLN A 68 7.43 2.49 3.35
C GLN A 68 8.53 1.71 4.03
N ASN A 69 8.58 1.87 5.30
CA ASN A 69 9.53 1.27 6.17
C ASN A 69 9.78 -0.21 5.86
N SER A 70 11.00 -0.52 5.44
CA SER A 70 11.34 -1.90 5.08
C SER A 70 11.26 -2.86 6.26
N ARG A 71 11.32 -2.36 7.47
CA ARG A 71 11.22 -3.23 8.63
C ARG A 71 9.80 -3.73 8.86
N GLU A 72 8.83 -2.94 8.50
CA GLU A 72 7.44 -3.32 8.68
C GLU A 72 6.88 -4.01 7.46
N ALA A 73 7.48 -3.78 6.30
CA ALA A 73 7.16 -4.47 5.07
C ALA A 73 5.66 -4.68 4.86
N HIS A 74 4.90 -3.62 4.96
CA HIS A 74 3.47 -3.70 4.75
C HIS A 74 3.16 -4.16 3.34
N ASP A 75 2.28 -5.11 3.20
CA ASP A 75 1.80 -5.53 1.92
C ASP A 75 0.45 -4.87 1.67
N TYR A 76 0.49 -3.76 0.96
CA TYR A 76 -0.72 -3.02 0.69
C TYR A 76 -1.73 -3.81 -0.14
N ALA A 77 -1.25 -4.67 -1.03
CA ALA A 77 -2.16 -5.49 -1.84
C ALA A 77 -2.98 -6.42 -0.95
N ALA A 78 -2.30 -7.14 -0.04
CA ALA A 78 -2.99 -8.07 0.84
C ALA A 78 -3.92 -7.33 1.81
N GLN A 79 -3.47 -6.21 2.34
CA GLN A 79 -4.28 -5.42 3.27
C GLN A 79 -5.51 -4.82 2.57
N LEU A 80 -5.33 -4.30 1.36
CA LEU A 80 -6.45 -3.73 0.63
C LEU A 80 -7.48 -4.79 0.28
N LEU A 81 -7.02 -5.96 -0.12
CA LEU A 81 -7.93 -7.07 -0.44
C LEU A 81 -8.72 -7.49 0.81
N ALA A 82 -8.04 -7.65 1.94
CA ALA A 82 -8.68 -8.00 3.20
C ALA A 82 -9.67 -6.92 3.63
N TYR A 83 -9.31 -5.66 3.49
CA TYR A 83 -10.18 -4.55 3.82
C TYR A 83 -11.47 -4.58 2.98
N ARG A 84 -11.32 -4.77 1.67
CA ARG A 84 -12.47 -4.82 0.76
C ARG A 84 -13.35 -6.03 1.01
N ASN A 85 -12.78 -7.10 1.53
CA ASN A 85 -13.54 -8.31 1.89
C ASN A 85 -14.20 -8.21 3.26
N GLY A 86 -14.02 -7.10 3.96
CA GLY A 86 -14.66 -6.91 5.26
C GLY A 86 -13.97 -7.59 6.42
N ASP A 87 -12.72 -7.99 6.25
CA ASP A 87 -11.96 -8.63 7.32
C ASP A 87 -11.66 -7.61 8.42
N PRO A 88 -12.13 -7.82 9.66
CA PRO A 88 -11.87 -6.84 10.73
C PRO A 88 -10.40 -6.75 11.11
N ASP A 89 -9.60 -7.77 10.79
CA ASP A 89 -8.18 -7.81 11.11
C ASP A 89 -7.30 -7.45 9.92
N TRP A 90 -7.84 -6.73 8.94
CA TRP A 90 -7.12 -6.41 7.71
C TRP A 90 -5.79 -5.68 7.96
N ARG A 91 -5.68 -4.93 9.06
CA ARG A 91 -4.44 -4.21 9.39
C ARG A 91 -3.28 -5.16 9.69
N MET A 92 -3.61 -6.37 10.11
CA MET A 92 -2.61 -7.38 10.46
C MET A 92 -2.25 -8.29 9.31
N THR A 93 -2.87 -8.10 8.16
CA THR A 93 -2.64 -8.95 7.00
C THR A 93 -1.31 -8.60 6.34
N LEU A 94 -0.45 -9.59 6.18
CA LEU A 94 0.87 -9.42 5.59
C LEU A 94 1.03 -10.39 4.43
N ASN A 95 1.94 -10.04 3.52
CA ASN A 95 2.25 -10.91 2.39
C ASN A 95 2.90 -12.21 2.90
N PRO A 96 2.36 -13.39 2.53
CA PRO A 96 2.96 -14.65 2.96
C PRO A 96 4.41 -14.83 2.54
N ASP A 97 4.77 -14.34 1.36
CA ASP A 97 6.15 -14.44 0.89
C ASP A 97 7.09 -13.61 1.75
N TRP A 98 6.65 -12.44 2.17
CA TRP A 98 7.44 -11.62 3.08
C TRP A 98 7.59 -12.30 4.44
N ILE A 99 6.52 -12.90 4.95
CA ILE A 99 6.56 -13.63 6.21
C ILE A 99 7.57 -14.77 6.13
N ALA A 100 7.53 -15.54 5.04
CA ALA A 100 8.47 -16.64 4.85
C ALA A 100 9.91 -16.15 4.80
N ALA A 101 10.16 -15.02 4.12
CA ALA A 101 11.50 -14.46 4.05
C ALA A 101 12.01 -14.04 5.43
N GLN A 102 11.13 -13.47 6.27
CA GLN A 102 11.52 -13.08 7.63
C GLN A 102 11.85 -14.29 8.50
N ARG A 103 11.11 -15.38 8.32
CA ARG A 103 11.39 -16.61 9.05
C ARG A 103 12.74 -17.18 8.67
N GLN A 104 13.12 -17.12 7.39
CA GLN A 104 14.43 -17.58 6.96
C GLN A 104 15.54 -16.74 7.57
N LYS A 105 15.33 -15.43 7.65
CA LYS A 105 16.31 -14.54 8.28
C LYS A 105 16.47 -14.78 9.76
N SER A 106 15.39 -15.14 10.44
CA SER A 106 15.45 -15.37 11.87
C SER A 106 15.89 -16.78 12.22
N ASN A 107 16.05 -17.66 11.26
CA ASN A 107 16.47 -19.03 11.48
C ASN A 107 17.79 -19.26 10.75
N PRO A 108 18.86 -18.77 11.33
CA PRO A 108 20.14 -18.80 10.62
C PRO A 108 20.73 -20.18 10.52
N LYS A 109 20.28 -21.14 11.22
CA LYS A 109 20.77 -22.30 11.18
C LYS A 109 20.63 -22.92 10.12
N THR A 110 20.20 -22.72 9.76
CA THR A 110 20.07 -23.44 8.85
C THR A 110 20.78 -23.66 8.27
#